data_1de34396611699f17e72992e200a8146
#
_entry.id   1de34396611699f17e72992e200a8146
#
_cell.length_a   1.000
_cell.length_b   1.000
_cell.length_c   1.000
_cell.angle_alpha   90.00
_cell.angle_beta   90.00
_cell.angle_gamma   90.00
#
_symmetry.space_group_name_H-M   'P 1'
#
loop_
_entity.id
_entity.type
_entity.pdbx_description
1 polymer ?
#
loop_
_entity_poly.entity_id
_entity_poly.type
_entity_poly.pdbx_seq_one_letter_code
_entity_poly.pdbx_strand_id
1 'polypeptide(L)'
;PVPLAEADTMLYPRHLADAEDLFLHLHDDLPWRQEYLTLFGKRIAQPRLSLYQGDVPYTYSGLTLAASPWHPVLADLRDRCAELAGTPFNTVLANLYRDGADSMDWHADDEAELGAEPVIASVSLGAPRRFQMRRKDKTGKAHCLTLGGGDVLIMGPTSQVHWLHRVPKTKTI
;
A
#
# COMPACT_ATOMS: atom_id res chain seq x y z
N PRO A 1 15.62 -6.03 -8.38
CA PRO A 1 14.63 -7.06 -7.99
C PRO A 1 14.80 -7.42 -6.51
N VAL A 2 13.68 -7.70 -5.85
CA VAL A 2 13.67 -8.29 -4.52
C VAL A 2 13.80 -9.81 -4.71
N PRO A 3 14.73 -10.51 -4.01
CA PRO A 3 15.01 -11.92 -4.25
C PRO A 3 13.95 -12.84 -3.62
N LEU A 4 12.74 -12.81 -4.16
CA LEU A 4 11.62 -13.65 -3.75
C LEU A 4 11.29 -14.65 -4.86
N ALA A 5 11.20 -15.93 -4.52
CA ALA A 5 10.82 -16.96 -5.48
C ALA A 5 9.38 -16.74 -5.98
N GLU A 6 9.15 -16.83 -7.26
CA GLU A 6 7.83 -16.64 -7.89
C GLU A 6 7.16 -15.32 -7.52
N ALA A 7 7.96 -14.24 -7.34
CA ALA A 7 7.45 -12.90 -7.11
C ALA A 7 8.09 -11.91 -8.09
N ASP A 8 7.24 -11.17 -8.76
CA ASP A 8 7.58 -10.07 -9.64
C ASP A 8 7.65 -8.79 -8.81
N THR A 9 8.71 -8.67 -8.00
CA THR A 9 8.82 -7.56 -7.06
C THR A 9 10.10 -6.78 -7.30
N MET A 10 9.95 -5.46 -7.51
CA MET A 10 11.05 -4.54 -7.74
C MET A 10 11.03 -3.40 -6.72
N LEU A 11 12.13 -3.22 -5.99
CA LEU A 11 12.31 -2.09 -5.08
C LEU A 11 13.20 -1.04 -5.75
N TYR A 12 12.74 0.20 -5.70
CA TYR A 12 13.43 1.41 -6.13
C TYR A 12 13.68 2.30 -4.91
N PRO A 13 14.83 2.15 -4.24
CA PRO A 13 15.11 2.85 -2.99
C PRO A 13 15.35 4.34 -3.26
N ARG A 14 14.74 5.20 -2.45
CA ARG A 14 14.84 6.67 -2.53
C ARG A 14 14.62 7.22 -3.94
N HIS A 15 13.69 6.61 -4.66
CA HIS A 15 13.37 7.00 -6.04
C HIS A 15 12.74 8.39 -6.13
N LEU A 16 11.94 8.75 -5.11
CA LEU A 16 11.29 10.05 -5.03
C LEU A 16 12.20 11.02 -4.24
N ALA A 17 12.88 11.90 -4.95
CA ALA A 17 13.83 12.85 -4.34
C ALA A 17 13.12 13.93 -3.48
N ASP A 18 11.83 14.19 -3.76
CA ASP A 18 10.93 15.14 -3.12
C ASP A 18 10.06 14.51 -2.00
N ALA A 19 10.47 13.35 -1.48
CA ALA A 19 9.65 12.55 -0.56
C ALA A 19 9.24 13.27 0.72
N GLU A 20 10.07 14.18 1.24
CA GLU A 20 9.75 14.97 2.43
C GLU A 20 8.64 15.98 2.16
N ASP A 21 8.73 16.71 1.06
CA ASP A 21 7.71 17.66 0.63
C ASP A 21 6.39 16.94 0.32
N LEU A 22 6.46 15.81 -0.38
CA LEU A 22 5.29 14.95 -0.64
C LEU A 22 4.63 14.48 0.66
N PHE A 23 5.43 14.05 1.64
CA PHE A 23 4.90 13.62 2.94
C PHE A 23 4.15 14.76 3.64
N LEU A 24 4.73 15.95 3.72
CA LEU A 24 4.12 17.10 4.39
C LEU A 24 2.81 17.51 3.71
N HIS A 25 2.81 17.66 2.38
CA HIS A 25 1.60 18.02 1.64
C HIS A 25 0.49 16.98 1.81
N LEU A 26 0.79 15.68 1.64
CA LEU A 26 -0.23 14.64 1.75
C LEU A 26 -0.70 14.45 3.19
N HIS A 27 0.18 14.61 4.18
CA HIS A 27 -0.20 14.52 5.59
C HIS A 27 -1.21 15.59 5.97
N ASP A 28 -0.98 16.85 5.53
CA ASP A 28 -1.76 18.01 5.96
C ASP A 28 -3.01 18.26 5.10
N ASP A 29 -2.95 17.96 3.79
CA ASP A 29 -4.01 18.31 2.84
C ASP A 29 -5.05 17.21 2.66
N LEU A 30 -4.69 15.94 2.90
CA LEU A 30 -5.62 14.84 2.66
C LEU A 30 -6.66 14.71 3.78
N PRO A 31 -7.94 14.51 3.45
CA PRO A 31 -9.02 14.30 4.44
C PRO A 31 -8.98 12.86 4.99
N TRP A 32 -7.97 12.56 5.78
CA TRP A 32 -7.77 11.25 6.39
C TRP A 32 -8.97 10.79 7.21
N ARG A 33 -9.36 9.52 7.08
CA ARG A 33 -10.52 8.95 7.74
C ARG A 33 -10.17 7.71 8.55
N GLN A 34 -10.86 7.56 9.70
CA GLN A 34 -10.84 6.33 10.46
C GLN A 34 -11.86 5.36 9.85
N GLU A 35 -11.40 4.33 9.18
CA GLU A 35 -12.25 3.30 8.62
C GLU A 35 -12.49 2.15 9.62
N TYR A 36 -13.59 1.44 9.43
CA TYR A 36 -14.03 0.37 10.33
C TYR A 36 -14.37 -0.87 9.52
N LEU A 37 -13.94 -2.02 10.03
CA LEU A 37 -14.33 -3.33 9.50
C LEU A 37 -15.34 -3.99 10.45
N THR A 38 -16.24 -4.80 9.88
CA THR A 38 -17.12 -5.65 10.68
C THR A 38 -16.56 -7.07 10.70
N LEU A 39 -16.03 -7.49 11.84
CA LEU A 39 -15.50 -8.82 12.04
C LEU A 39 -16.33 -9.54 13.13
N PHE A 40 -16.89 -10.71 12.78
CA PHE A 40 -17.73 -11.49 13.71
C PHE A 40 -18.86 -10.66 14.35
N GLY A 41 -19.50 -9.79 13.55
CA GLY A 41 -20.57 -8.90 14.01
C GLY A 41 -20.12 -7.70 14.86
N LYS A 42 -18.82 -7.51 15.07
CA LYS A 42 -18.27 -6.37 15.82
C LYS A 42 -17.65 -5.36 14.86
N ARG A 43 -17.95 -4.08 15.09
CA ARG A 43 -17.33 -2.96 14.38
C ARG A 43 -15.96 -2.68 15.01
N ILE A 44 -14.89 -2.83 14.25
CA ILE A 44 -13.51 -2.67 14.70
C ILE A 44 -12.85 -1.57 13.87
N ALA A 45 -12.27 -0.57 14.55
CA ALA A 45 -11.49 0.46 13.89
C ALA A 45 -10.23 -0.14 13.27
N GLN A 46 -9.94 0.21 12.02
CA GLN A 46 -8.66 -0.16 11.41
C GLN A 46 -7.52 0.58 12.14
N PRO A 47 -6.39 -0.09 12.42
CA PRO A 47 -5.25 0.54 13.10
C PRO A 47 -4.42 1.37 12.12
N ARG A 48 -5.03 2.37 11.53
CA ARG A 48 -4.48 3.41 10.64
C ARG A 48 -5.60 4.36 10.21
N LEU A 49 -5.26 5.51 9.68
CA LEU A 49 -6.18 6.32 8.88
C LEU A 49 -6.00 5.97 7.40
N SER A 50 -7.03 6.15 6.61
CA SER A 50 -6.95 5.89 5.17
C SER A 50 -7.75 6.90 4.36
N LEU A 51 -7.39 6.98 3.08
CA LEU A 51 -8.11 7.72 2.06
C LEU A 51 -8.07 6.91 0.78
N TYR A 52 -9.20 6.82 0.11
CA TYR A 52 -9.30 6.25 -1.22
C TYR A 52 -9.65 7.34 -2.23
N GLN A 53 -8.93 7.32 -3.37
CA GLN A 53 -9.26 8.14 -4.53
C GLN A 53 -9.08 7.30 -5.81
N GLY A 54 -9.88 7.61 -6.82
CA GLY A 54 -9.78 6.90 -8.09
C GLY A 54 -11.03 7.03 -8.94
N ASP A 55 -10.92 6.52 -10.15
CA ASP A 55 -11.93 6.64 -11.20
C ASP A 55 -13.08 5.64 -11.04
N VAL A 56 -12.88 4.62 -10.21
CA VAL A 56 -13.85 3.54 -9.95
C VAL A 56 -13.99 3.30 -8.45
N PRO A 57 -15.14 2.81 -7.95
CA PRO A 57 -15.26 2.39 -6.56
C PRO A 57 -14.40 1.15 -6.29
N TYR A 58 -14.03 0.97 -5.03
CA TYR A 58 -13.20 -0.15 -4.58
C TYR A 58 -13.81 -0.81 -3.34
N THR A 59 -13.89 -2.13 -3.34
CA THR A 59 -14.43 -2.89 -2.20
C THR A 59 -13.38 -3.86 -1.66
N TYR A 60 -13.07 -3.76 -0.38
CA TYR A 60 -12.22 -4.72 0.31
C TYR A 60 -12.80 -5.07 1.68
N SER A 61 -12.68 -6.33 2.09
CA SER A 61 -13.17 -6.81 3.39
C SER A 61 -14.61 -6.36 3.75
N GLY A 62 -15.49 -6.22 2.73
CA GLY A 62 -16.87 -5.78 2.89
C GLY A 62 -17.06 -4.27 3.10
N LEU A 63 -16.01 -3.46 2.99
CA LEU A 63 -16.06 -2.00 2.98
C LEU A 63 -15.96 -1.49 1.54
N THR A 64 -16.98 -0.79 1.07
CA THR A 64 -16.97 -0.15 -0.25
C THR A 64 -16.61 1.33 -0.12
N LEU A 65 -15.56 1.72 -0.83
CA LEU A 65 -15.08 3.09 -0.96
C LEU A 65 -15.53 3.65 -2.31
N ALA A 66 -16.23 4.79 -2.28
CA ALA A 66 -16.72 5.42 -3.50
C ALA A 66 -15.58 6.04 -4.30
N ALA A 67 -15.72 6.07 -5.63
CA ALA A 67 -14.84 6.87 -6.48
C ALA A 67 -14.84 8.33 -6.02
N SER A 68 -13.67 8.95 -6.02
CA SER A 68 -13.51 10.35 -5.66
C SER A 68 -12.43 11.02 -6.49
N PRO A 69 -12.54 12.34 -6.73
CA PRO A 69 -11.55 13.07 -7.52
C PRO A 69 -10.13 12.93 -6.97
N TRP A 70 -9.19 12.88 -7.87
CA TRP A 70 -7.77 12.82 -7.55
C TRP A 70 -7.29 14.14 -6.93
N HIS A 71 -6.61 14.07 -5.79
CA HIS A 71 -5.77 15.15 -5.30
C HIS A 71 -4.59 15.34 -6.28
N PRO A 72 -4.22 16.59 -6.64
CA PRO A 72 -3.18 16.83 -7.66
C PRO A 72 -1.85 16.11 -7.37
N VAL A 73 -1.40 16.09 -6.11
CA VAL A 73 -0.16 15.40 -5.71
C VAL A 73 -0.28 13.88 -5.87
N LEU A 74 -1.45 13.29 -5.56
CA LEU A 74 -1.68 11.85 -5.76
C LEU A 74 -1.79 11.49 -7.24
N ALA A 75 -2.33 12.39 -8.08
CA ALA A 75 -2.35 12.19 -9.53
C ALA A 75 -0.93 12.22 -10.12
N ASP A 76 -0.08 13.14 -9.69
CA ASP A 76 1.34 13.18 -10.09
C ASP A 76 2.07 11.89 -9.67
N LEU A 77 1.91 11.47 -8.41
CA LEU A 77 2.49 10.21 -7.92
C LEU A 77 2.01 8.99 -8.71
N ARG A 78 0.70 8.93 -9.04
CA ARG A 78 0.14 7.87 -9.89
C ARG A 78 0.88 7.81 -11.23
N ASP A 79 1.07 8.95 -11.88
CA ASP A 79 1.69 9.01 -13.21
C ASP A 79 3.18 8.63 -13.15
N ARG A 80 3.91 9.09 -12.12
CA ARG A 80 5.30 8.66 -11.84
C ARG A 80 5.40 7.16 -11.58
N CYS A 81 4.47 6.60 -10.82
CA CYS A 81 4.40 5.15 -10.60
C CYS A 81 4.07 4.38 -11.88
N ALA A 82 3.18 4.92 -12.73
CA ALA A 82 2.81 4.30 -14.00
C ALA A 82 4.00 4.21 -14.97
N GLU A 83 4.81 5.26 -15.06
CA GLU A 83 6.06 5.26 -15.85
C GLU A 83 7.02 4.17 -15.34
N LEU A 84 7.18 4.07 -14.01
CA LEU A 84 8.09 3.11 -13.39
C LEU A 84 7.63 1.66 -13.55
N ALA A 85 6.33 1.43 -13.47
CA ALA A 85 5.72 0.10 -13.57
C ALA A 85 5.46 -0.34 -15.03
N GLY A 86 5.48 0.61 -15.98
CA GLY A 86 5.11 0.35 -17.38
C GLY A 86 3.62 0.03 -17.57
N THR A 87 2.76 0.43 -16.63
CA THR A 87 1.30 0.19 -16.68
C THR A 87 0.54 1.34 -16.00
N PRO A 88 -0.65 1.72 -16.49
CA PRO A 88 -1.44 2.77 -15.86
C PRO A 88 -2.04 2.31 -14.53
N PHE A 89 -2.26 3.27 -13.62
CA PHE A 89 -3.01 3.10 -12.39
C PHE A 89 -4.25 3.98 -12.41
N ASN A 90 -5.35 3.50 -11.86
CA ASN A 90 -6.65 4.18 -11.85
C ASN A 90 -7.19 4.44 -10.45
N THR A 91 -6.51 3.97 -9.41
CA THR A 91 -6.92 4.13 -8.02
C THR A 91 -5.72 4.25 -7.09
N VAL A 92 -5.93 4.86 -5.92
CA VAL A 92 -4.99 4.89 -4.82
C VAL A 92 -5.71 4.64 -3.50
N LEU A 93 -5.15 3.75 -2.68
CA LEU A 93 -5.49 3.62 -1.26
C LEU A 93 -4.31 4.16 -0.45
N ALA A 94 -4.43 5.38 0.04
CA ALA A 94 -3.44 5.98 0.92
C ALA A 94 -3.69 5.56 2.37
N ASN A 95 -2.62 5.19 3.08
CA ASN A 95 -2.67 4.77 4.48
C ASN A 95 -1.73 5.63 5.32
N LEU A 96 -2.25 6.25 6.38
CA LEU A 96 -1.47 7.00 7.36
C LEU A 96 -1.33 6.18 8.64
N TYR A 97 -0.11 5.75 8.93
CA TYR A 97 0.29 5.11 10.18
C TYR A 97 0.77 6.19 11.13
N ARG A 98 -0.05 6.55 12.13
CA ARG A 98 0.18 7.68 13.05
C ARG A 98 1.36 7.46 13.98
N ASP A 99 1.56 6.20 14.34
CA ASP A 99 2.64 5.76 15.23
C ASP A 99 2.96 4.26 15.02
N GLY A 100 3.80 3.71 15.88
CA GLY A 100 4.19 2.30 15.83
C GLY A 100 3.09 1.30 16.21
N ALA A 101 1.98 1.74 16.82
CA ALA A 101 0.84 0.87 17.12
C ALA A 101 -0.04 0.65 15.90
N ASP A 102 -0.02 1.57 14.94
CA ASP A 102 -0.73 1.41 13.67
C ASP A 102 -0.04 0.37 12.79
N SER A 103 -0.85 -0.40 12.06
CA SER A 103 -0.39 -1.57 11.31
C SER A 103 -1.37 -1.97 10.22
N MET A 104 -0.91 -2.82 9.32
CA MET A 104 -1.75 -3.58 8.40
C MET A 104 -1.34 -5.04 8.47
N ASP A 105 -2.30 -5.93 8.69
CA ASP A 105 -2.03 -7.37 8.84
C ASP A 105 -1.82 -8.04 7.47
N TRP A 106 -1.54 -9.33 7.49
CA TRP A 106 -1.27 -10.13 6.30
C TRP A 106 -2.44 -10.13 5.32
N HIS A 107 -2.20 -9.65 4.11
CA HIS A 107 -3.14 -9.61 2.99
C HIS A 107 -2.40 -9.73 1.66
N ALA A 108 -3.13 -9.92 0.60
CA ALA A 108 -2.73 -9.67 -0.78
C ALA A 108 -3.73 -8.67 -1.36
N ASP A 109 -3.32 -7.91 -2.37
CA ASP A 109 -4.20 -7.03 -3.14
C ASP A 109 -4.69 -7.85 -4.35
N ASP A 110 -5.63 -8.74 -4.11
CA ASP A 110 -6.16 -9.71 -5.06
C ASP A 110 -7.70 -9.66 -5.17
N GLU A 111 -8.29 -8.52 -4.82
CA GLU A 111 -9.72 -8.28 -4.99
C GLU A 111 -10.09 -8.23 -6.48
N ALA A 112 -11.30 -8.71 -6.79
CA ALA A 112 -11.79 -8.83 -8.18
C ALA A 112 -11.75 -7.50 -8.95
N GLU A 113 -11.93 -6.39 -8.26
CA GLU A 113 -11.90 -5.03 -8.82
C GLU A 113 -10.51 -4.64 -9.35
N LEU A 114 -9.45 -5.25 -8.86
CA LEU A 114 -8.06 -5.02 -9.31
C LEU A 114 -7.72 -5.82 -10.57
N GLY A 115 -8.62 -6.72 -11.01
CA GLY A 115 -8.42 -7.57 -12.17
C GLY A 115 -7.66 -8.86 -11.88
N ALA A 116 -7.42 -9.66 -12.92
CA ALA A 116 -6.82 -10.98 -12.79
C ALA A 116 -5.29 -10.93 -12.53
N GLU A 117 -4.64 -9.89 -12.98
CA GLU A 117 -3.18 -9.72 -12.91
C GLU A 117 -2.82 -8.33 -12.36
N PRO A 118 -3.15 -8.04 -11.09
CA PRO A 118 -2.95 -6.71 -10.55
C PRO A 118 -1.46 -6.38 -10.37
N VAL A 119 -1.09 -5.18 -10.79
CA VAL A 119 0.20 -4.56 -10.49
C VAL A 119 -0.04 -3.51 -9.41
N ILE A 120 0.72 -3.56 -8.34
CA ILE A 120 0.59 -2.64 -7.20
C ILE A 120 1.87 -1.82 -7.06
N ALA A 121 1.74 -0.51 -7.05
CA ALA A 121 2.82 0.39 -6.70
C ALA A 121 2.64 0.86 -5.24
N SER A 122 3.57 0.51 -4.38
CA SER A 122 3.59 0.94 -2.98
C SER A 122 4.63 2.03 -2.79
N VAL A 123 4.18 3.25 -2.54
CA VAL A 123 5.01 4.42 -2.24
C VAL A 123 5.12 4.57 -0.73
N SER A 124 6.34 4.69 -0.22
CA SER A 124 6.60 4.92 1.20
C SER A 124 7.10 6.34 1.43
N LEU A 125 6.47 7.04 2.36
CA LEU A 125 6.81 8.41 2.75
C LEU A 125 6.97 8.50 4.27
N GLY A 126 7.77 9.47 4.74
CA GLY A 126 8.00 9.70 6.16
C GLY A 126 8.92 8.65 6.81
N ALA A 127 8.64 8.32 8.07
CA ALA A 127 9.47 7.43 8.89
C ALA A 127 9.55 6.00 8.33
N PRO A 128 10.74 5.35 8.37
CA PRO A 128 10.89 3.99 7.88
C PRO A 128 10.04 2.98 8.66
N ARG A 129 9.38 2.08 7.93
CA ARG A 129 8.61 0.98 8.49
C ARG A 129 9.06 -0.36 7.93
N ARG A 130 8.97 -1.40 8.76
CA ARG A 130 9.13 -2.77 8.26
C ARG A 130 7.96 -3.13 7.36
N PHE A 131 8.28 -3.69 6.21
CA PHE A 131 7.35 -4.31 5.27
C PHE A 131 7.73 -5.78 5.16
N GLN A 132 6.81 -6.67 5.44
CA GLN A 132 7.09 -8.11 5.45
C GLN A 132 6.29 -8.81 4.38
N MET A 133 6.92 -9.77 3.71
CA MET A 133 6.30 -10.64 2.72
C MET A 133 6.48 -12.10 3.14
N ARG A 134 5.43 -12.91 3.03
CA ARG A 134 5.49 -14.36 3.25
C ARG A 134 4.69 -15.08 2.19
N ARG A 135 5.06 -16.30 1.88
CA ARG A 135 4.28 -17.14 0.96
C ARG A 135 2.89 -17.48 1.55
N LYS A 136 1.88 -17.53 0.67
CA LYS A 136 0.51 -17.95 1.03
C LYS A 136 0.48 -19.41 1.52
N ASP A 137 1.31 -20.29 0.94
CA ASP A 137 1.48 -21.68 1.33
C ASP A 137 2.22 -21.89 2.65
N LYS A 138 2.69 -20.79 3.27
CA LYS A 138 3.44 -20.76 4.53
C LYS A 138 4.80 -21.47 4.49
N THR A 139 5.32 -21.77 3.32
CA THR A 139 6.68 -22.30 3.17
C THR A 139 7.72 -21.22 3.34
N GLY A 140 8.88 -21.58 3.89
CA GLY A 140 10.00 -20.66 4.10
C GLY A 140 9.78 -19.63 5.20
N LYS A 141 10.75 -18.71 5.33
CA LYS A 141 10.68 -17.58 6.27
C LYS A 141 10.07 -16.36 5.62
N ALA A 142 9.45 -15.50 6.42
CA ALA A 142 9.03 -14.19 5.95
C ALA A 142 10.24 -13.36 5.55
N HIS A 143 10.16 -12.72 4.39
CA HIS A 143 11.13 -11.73 3.94
C HIS A 143 10.78 -10.37 4.53
N CYS A 144 11.79 -9.61 4.97
CA CYS A 144 11.59 -8.32 5.60
C CYS A 144 12.36 -7.24 4.85
N LEU A 145 11.63 -6.22 4.40
CA LEU A 145 12.18 -4.98 3.87
C LEU A 145 12.01 -3.88 4.92
N THR A 146 12.86 -2.89 4.89
CA THR A 146 12.63 -1.60 5.55
C THR A 146 12.36 -0.59 4.46
N LEU A 147 11.14 -0.05 4.41
CA LEU A 147 10.74 0.95 3.43
C LEU A 147 10.66 2.32 4.11
N GLY A 148 11.34 3.29 3.54
CA GLY A 148 11.45 4.66 4.07
C GLY A 148 11.00 5.70 3.06
N GLY A 149 11.16 6.97 3.41
CA GLY A 149 10.76 8.09 2.58
C GLY A 149 11.39 8.04 1.18
N GLY A 150 10.53 8.04 0.17
CA GLY A 150 10.92 8.01 -1.24
C GLY A 150 11.11 6.63 -1.85
N ASP A 151 10.97 5.55 -1.07
CA ASP A 151 11.02 4.20 -1.63
C ASP A 151 9.75 3.89 -2.41
N VAL A 152 9.92 3.27 -3.58
CA VAL A 152 8.81 2.74 -4.39
C VAL A 152 9.01 1.24 -4.57
N LEU A 153 8.01 0.45 -4.17
CA LEU A 153 7.97 -1.00 -4.36
C LEU A 153 6.91 -1.34 -5.39
N ILE A 154 7.31 -1.88 -6.53
CA ILE A 154 6.38 -2.42 -7.53
C ILE A 154 6.23 -3.91 -7.29
N MET A 155 5.00 -4.34 -7.07
CA MET A 155 4.63 -5.74 -6.93
C MET A 155 3.79 -6.14 -8.14
N GLY A 156 4.32 -7.02 -8.97
CA GLY A 156 3.63 -7.55 -10.15
C GLY A 156 2.62 -8.65 -9.81
N PRO A 157 1.95 -9.21 -10.83
CA PRO A 157 0.86 -10.17 -10.66
C PRO A 157 1.23 -11.40 -9.83
N THR A 158 2.39 -11.98 -10.06
CA THR A 158 2.83 -13.20 -9.35
C THR A 158 3.05 -12.94 -7.86
N SER A 159 3.36 -11.70 -7.47
CA SER A 159 3.46 -11.30 -6.06
C SER A 159 2.12 -11.44 -5.35
N GLN A 160 1.01 -11.02 -5.98
CA GLN A 160 -0.32 -11.11 -5.38
C GLN A 160 -0.87 -12.54 -5.39
N VAL A 161 -0.46 -13.38 -6.33
CA VAL A 161 -0.86 -14.79 -6.41
C VAL A 161 -0.21 -15.63 -5.30
N HIS A 162 1.10 -15.45 -5.08
CA HIS A 162 1.89 -16.37 -4.24
C HIS A 162 2.24 -15.81 -2.86
N TRP A 163 2.15 -14.51 -2.65
CA TRP A 163 2.63 -13.86 -1.44
C TRP A 163 1.54 -13.06 -0.72
N LEU A 164 1.68 -12.99 0.60
CA LEU A 164 1.01 -12.03 1.46
C LEU A 164 2.03 -11.00 1.92
N HIS A 165 1.56 -9.78 2.17
CA HIS A 165 2.40 -8.73 2.74
C HIS A 165 1.71 -8.05 3.92
N ARG A 166 2.50 -7.34 4.75
CA ARG A 166 2.00 -6.58 5.89
C ARG A 166 2.94 -5.47 6.31
N VAL A 167 2.39 -4.50 7.05
CA VAL A 167 3.13 -3.51 7.85
C VAL A 167 2.91 -3.85 9.33
N PRO A 168 3.86 -4.51 10.01
CA PRO A 168 3.69 -4.92 11.39
C PRO A 168 3.80 -3.73 12.36
N LYS A 169 3.24 -3.89 13.56
CA LYS A 169 3.49 -2.96 14.67
C LYS A 169 4.97 -2.85 14.98
N THR A 170 5.40 -1.70 15.46
CA THR A 170 6.77 -1.44 15.91
C THR A 170 6.77 -0.67 17.23
N LYS A 171 7.84 -0.82 18.01
CA LYS A 171 8.05 -0.03 19.23
C LYS A 171 8.96 1.18 18.97
N THR A 172 9.52 1.26 17.77
CA THR A 172 10.50 2.28 17.37
C THR A 172 9.91 3.08 16.22
N ILE A 173 9.51 4.28 16.48
CA ILE A 173 9.33 5.37 15.52
C ILE A 173 9.86 6.62 16.19
#